data_ac4da48582fde573155fa3faaddb0567
#
_entry.id   ac4da48582fde573155fa3faaddb0567
#
_cell.length_a   1.000
_cell.length_b   1.000
_cell.length_c   1.000
_cell.angle_alpha   90.00
_cell.angle_beta   90.00
_cell.angle_gamma   90.00
#
_symmetry.space_group_name_H-M   'P 1'
#
loop_
_entity.id
_entity.type
_entity.pdbx_description
1 polymer ?
#
loop_
_entity_poly.entity_id
_entity_poly.type
_entity_poly.pdbx_seq_one_letter_code
_entity_poly.pdbx_strand_id
1 'polypeptide(L)'
;MCGRFVQSQGIADYLEVLASDRKLVSGYDNQPIGRYNIAPSTRVNILHGVPDGLRIDPVRWGWAPFWAKGKRPDPINARVETVTTGKFFKQLWPNERALVMADGWYEWVKDPDDPKKKQPYFIRLKSQAPMFFAALAKVHPGLEPNEDDGFVIITAASDQGMVDIHDRRPVVLAP
;
A
#
# COMPACT_ATOMS: atom_id res chain seq x y z
N MET A 1 -3.51 11.98 2.68
CA MET A 1 -3.83 10.76 1.86
C MET A 1 -2.52 10.19 1.37
N CYS A 2 -2.24 8.92 1.67
CA CYS A 2 -0.98 8.28 1.31
C CYS A 2 -0.84 8.16 -0.22
N GLY A 3 -0.02 9.00 -0.83
CA GLY A 3 0.22 9.06 -2.26
C GLY A 3 1.67 8.89 -2.70
N ARG A 4 2.58 8.74 -1.74
CA ARG A 4 4.01 8.45 -1.95
C ARG A 4 4.56 7.69 -0.76
N PHE A 5 5.36 6.67 -1.01
CA PHE A 5 6.01 5.91 0.06
C PHE A 5 7.37 5.34 -0.36
N VAL A 6 8.06 4.74 0.58
CA VAL A 6 9.39 4.17 0.42
C VAL A 6 9.33 2.66 0.60
N GLN A 7 9.97 1.93 -0.30
CA GLN A 7 10.22 0.50 -0.24
C GLN A 7 11.67 0.29 -0.70
N SER A 8 12.61 0.41 0.22
CA SER A 8 14.04 0.46 -0.14
C SER A 8 14.83 -0.79 0.25
N GLN A 9 14.38 -1.51 1.26
CA GLN A 9 15.08 -2.68 1.78
C GLN A 9 14.93 -3.90 0.87
N GLY A 10 15.66 -4.96 1.14
CA GLY A 10 15.47 -6.26 0.53
C GLY A 10 14.17 -6.92 1.04
N ILE A 11 13.58 -7.78 0.22
CA ILE A 11 12.35 -8.50 0.60
C ILE A 11 12.57 -9.32 1.87
N ALA A 12 13.75 -9.92 2.04
CA ALA A 12 14.08 -10.69 3.25
C ALA A 12 13.95 -9.87 4.53
N ASP A 13 14.38 -8.60 4.50
CA ASP A 13 14.31 -7.70 5.67
C ASP A 13 12.87 -7.42 6.09
N TYR A 14 11.95 -7.28 5.12
CA TYR A 14 10.52 -7.14 5.41
C TYR A 14 9.91 -8.44 5.95
N LEU A 15 10.28 -9.59 5.39
CA LEU A 15 9.76 -10.88 5.81
C LEU A 15 10.23 -11.27 7.22
N GLU A 16 11.43 -10.83 7.62
CA GLU A 16 11.96 -11.08 8.96
C GLU A 16 11.06 -10.51 10.07
N VAL A 17 10.44 -9.37 9.82
CA VAL A 17 9.52 -8.72 10.77
C VAL A 17 8.07 -9.17 10.61
N LEU A 18 7.77 -9.98 9.59
CA LEU A 18 6.43 -10.52 9.37
C LEU A 18 6.23 -11.79 10.19
N ALA A 19 5.51 -11.69 11.30
CA ALA A 19 5.09 -12.86 12.07
C ALA A 19 3.97 -13.61 11.35
N SER A 20 4.32 -14.57 10.49
CA SER A 20 3.35 -15.38 9.75
C SER A 20 3.75 -16.85 9.71
N ASP A 21 2.81 -17.72 10.04
CA ASP A 21 2.97 -19.18 9.92
C ASP A 21 2.77 -19.67 8.46
N ARG A 22 2.32 -18.79 7.57
CA ARG A 22 2.07 -19.15 6.17
C ARG A 22 3.36 -19.14 5.37
N LYS A 23 3.56 -20.21 4.62
CA LYS A 23 4.73 -20.37 3.74
C LYS A 23 4.71 -19.36 2.60
N LEU A 24 5.85 -18.74 2.32
CA LEU A 24 6.06 -18.02 1.07
C LEU A 24 6.30 -19.00 -0.06
N VAL A 25 5.47 -18.95 -1.10
CA VAL A 25 5.52 -19.88 -2.25
C VAL A 25 6.07 -19.24 -3.52
N SER A 26 6.36 -17.93 -3.52
CA SER A 26 7.09 -17.25 -4.59
C SER A 26 8.56 -17.11 -4.24
N GLY A 27 9.41 -17.16 -5.26
CA GLY A 27 10.78 -16.69 -5.13
C GLY A 27 10.84 -15.17 -5.02
N TYR A 28 11.99 -14.66 -4.60
CA TYR A 28 12.30 -13.21 -4.61
C TYR A 28 13.83 -13.02 -4.74
N ASP A 29 14.20 -11.84 -5.21
CA ASP A 29 15.57 -11.39 -5.25
C ASP A 29 15.97 -10.84 -3.87
N ASN A 30 17.18 -11.17 -3.41
CA ASN A 30 17.73 -10.66 -2.14
C ASN A 30 18.34 -9.25 -2.24
N GLN A 31 18.31 -8.64 -3.44
CA GLN A 31 18.83 -7.30 -3.61
C GLN A 31 17.87 -6.26 -2.98
N PRO A 32 18.41 -5.14 -2.46
CA PRO A 32 17.57 -4.03 -2.03
C PRO A 32 16.66 -3.54 -3.15
N ILE A 33 15.39 -3.29 -2.84
CA ILE A 33 14.43 -2.75 -3.80
C ILE A 33 14.80 -1.34 -4.22
N GLY A 34 15.34 -0.54 -3.29
CA GLY A 34 15.96 0.77 -3.56
C GLY A 34 15.00 1.85 -4.07
N ARG A 35 13.71 1.74 -3.78
CA ARG A 35 12.72 2.71 -4.24
C ARG A 35 12.33 3.69 -3.14
N TYR A 36 12.80 4.92 -3.26
CA TYR A 36 12.65 5.96 -2.22
C TYR A 36 11.49 6.94 -2.45
N ASN A 37 10.79 6.84 -3.56
CA ASN A 37 9.69 7.76 -3.91
C ASN A 37 8.70 7.06 -4.85
N ILE A 38 8.03 6.04 -4.33
CA ILE A 38 7.05 5.28 -5.10
C ILE A 38 5.81 6.14 -5.37
N ALA A 39 5.45 6.22 -6.64
CA ALA A 39 4.29 6.97 -7.12
C ALA A 39 3.12 6.04 -7.51
N PRO A 40 1.89 6.54 -7.45
CA PRO A 40 0.73 5.86 -8.03
C PRO A 40 0.96 5.44 -9.48
N SER A 41 0.22 4.44 -9.93
CA SER A 41 0.27 3.85 -11.27
C SER A 41 1.55 3.09 -11.61
N THR A 42 2.52 3.02 -10.70
CA THR A 42 3.70 2.15 -10.85
C THR A 42 3.44 0.77 -10.28
N ARG A 43 4.22 -0.21 -10.69
CA ARG A 43 4.19 -1.56 -10.09
C ARG A 43 5.01 -1.57 -8.82
N VAL A 44 4.47 -2.25 -7.81
CA VAL A 44 5.05 -2.33 -6.46
C VAL A 44 4.96 -3.77 -5.99
N ASN A 45 6.02 -4.28 -5.39
CA ASN A 45 5.99 -5.60 -4.75
C ASN A 45 5.05 -5.57 -3.54
N ILE A 46 4.00 -6.37 -3.61
CA ILE A 46 3.05 -6.56 -2.51
C ILE A 46 3.01 -8.03 -2.08
N LEU A 47 2.65 -8.25 -0.83
CA LEU A 47 2.44 -9.59 -0.27
C LEU A 47 0.95 -9.88 -0.22
N HIS A 48 0.53 -11.00 -0.80
CA HIS A 48 -0.88 -11.41 -0.81
C HIS A 48 -1.05 -12.91 -0.59
N GLY A 49 -2.27 -13.31 -0.21
CA GLY A 49 -2.60 -14.71 0.01
C GLY A 49 -2.90 -15.45 -1.27
N VAL A 50 -2.47 -16.71 -1.33
CA VAL A 50 -2.86 -17.70 -2.34
C VAL A 50 -3.24 -19.00 -1.63
N PRO A 51 -3.93 -19.96 -2.30
CA PRO A 51 -4.34 -21.21 -1.62
C PRO A 51 -3.20 -21.91 -0.88
N ASP A 52 -2.02 -21.96 -1.45
CA ASP A 52 -0.88 -22.70 -0.91
C ASP A 52 0.03 -21.88 0.03
N GLY A 53 -0.28 -20.59 0.27
CA GLY A 53 0.57 -19.76 1.12
C GLY A 53 0.48 -18.28 0.85
N LEU A 54 1.64 -17.64 0.83
CA LEU A 54 1.81 -16.22 0.51
C LEU A 54 2.64 -16.07 -0.76
N ARG A 55 2.33 -15.03 -1.53
CA ARG A 55 3.11 -14.65 -2.71
C ARG A 55 3.50 -13.19 -2.65
N ILE A 56 4.61 -12.88 -3.31
CA ILE A 56 5.02 -11.50 -3.59
C ILE A 56 4.97 -11.31 -5.10
N ASP A 57 4.17 -10.36 -5.54
CA ASP A 57 4.04 -10.01 -6.96
C ASP A 57 4.12 -8.50 -7.15
N PRO A 58 4.69 -8.03 -8.28
CA PRO A 58 4.67 -6.62 -8.66
C PRO A 58 3.30 -6.26 -9.22
N VAL A 59 2.51 -5.50 -8.46
CA VAL A 59 1.14 -5.12 -8.79
C VAL A 59 1.04 -3.61 -8.95
N ARG A 60 0.23 -3.14 -9.88
CA ARG A 60 0.02 -1.70 -10.13
C ARG A 60 -0.68 -1.04 -8.94
N TRP A 61 -0.17 0.08 -8.49
CA TRP A 61 -0.81 0.87 -7.44
C TRP A 61 -1.92 1.73 -8.03
N GLY A 62 -3.13 1.36 -7.77
CA GLY A 62 -4.38 1.90 -8.27
C GLY A 62 -5.28 0.81 -8.82
N TRP A 63 -6.55 0.82 -8.41
CA TRP A 63 -7.53 -0.15 -8.87
C TRP A 63 -8.93 0.44 -8.88
N ALA A 64 -9.71 0.08 -9.89
CA ALA A 64 -11.11 0.39 -10.00
C ALA A 64 -11.89 -0.82 -10.53
N PRO A 65 -13.15 -1.01 -10.12
CA PRO A 65 -14.00 -2.02 -10.73
C PRO A 65 -14.25 -1.70 -12.20
N PHE A 66 -14.52 -2.71 -13.02
CA PHE A 66 -14.64 -2.58 -14.48
C PHE A 66 -15.61 -1.48 -14.94
N TRP A 67 -16.72 -1.31 -14.23
CA TRP A 67 -17.75 -0.31 -14.55
C TRP A 67 -17.29 1.15 -14.30
N ALA A 68 -16.20 1.36 -13.56
CA ALA A 68 -15.65 2.67 -13.23
C ALA A 68 -14.35 2.98 -13.99
N LYS A 69 -13.72 1.99 -14.61
CA LYS A 69 -12.46 2.16 -15.35
C LYS A 69 -12.58 3.20 -16.45
N GLY A 70 -11.53 4.03 -16.60
CA GLY A 70 -11.43 5.05 -17.65
C GLY A 70 -12.31 6.29 -17.47
N LYS A 71 -13.22 6.30 -16.49
CA LYS A 71 -14.11 7.45 -16.22
C LYS A 71 -13.43 8.52 -15.36
N ARG A 72 -12.44 8.14 -14.58
CA ARG A 72 -11.62 8.98 -13.69
C ARG A 72 -10.33 8.22 -13.39
N PRO A 73 -9.29 8.88 -12.87
CA PRO A 73 -8.12 8.18 -12.37
C PRO A 73 -8.50 7.10 -11.34
N ASP A 74 -7.86 5.94 -11.43
CA ASP A 74 -8.12 4.85 -10.51
C ASP A 74 -7.80 5.27 -9.07
N PRO A 75 -8.66 4.96 -8.09
CA PRO A 75 -8.36 5.15 -6.68
C PRO A 75 -7.07 4.45 -6.28
N ILE A 76 -6.29 5.10 -5.44
CA ILE A 76 -5.06 4.54 -4.84
C ILE A 76 -5.25 4.18 -3.36
N ASN A 77 -6.32 4.69 -2.75
CA ASN A 77 -6.68 4.43 -1.35
C ASN A 77 -8.13 3.98 -1.22
N ALA A 78 -8.39 3.18 -0.20
CA ALA A 78 -9.73 2.82 0.28
C ALA A 78 -9.87 3.23 1.74
N ARG A 79 -11.00 3.84 2.10
CA ARG A 79 -11.27 4.23 3.50
C ARG A 79 -11.71 3.02 4.31
N VAL A 80 -11.09 2.78 5.46
CA VAL A 80 -11.45 1.68 6.36
C VAL A 80 -12.93 1.73 6.76
N GLU A 81 -13.49 2.92 6.92
CA GLU A 81 -14.88 3.13 7.34
C GLU A 81 -15.90 2.59 6.33
N THR A 82 -15.54 2.50 5.05
CA THR A 82 -16.47 2.10 3.98
C THR A 82 -15.97 0.95 3.11
N VAL A 83 -14.78 0.42 3.38
CA VAL A 83 -14.14 -0.60 2.54
C VAL A 83 -14.96 -1.89 2.44
N THR A 84 -15.69 -2.25 3.48
CA THR A 84 -16.52 -3.46 3.56
C THR A 84 -17.90 -3.32 2.92
N THR A 85 -18.42 -2.10 2.81
CA THR A 85 -19.80 -1.83 2.39
C THR A 85 -19.90 -1.03 1.10
N GLY A 86 -18.90 -0.19 0.82
CA GLY A 86 -18.89 0.67 -0.35
C GLY A 86 -18.77 -0.10 -1.66
N LYS A 87 -19.55 0.26 -2.65
CA LYS A 87 -19.68 -0.45 -3.93
C LYS A 87 -18.37 -0.61 -4.71
N PHE A 88 -17.34 0.23 -4.44
CA PHE A 88 -16.04 0.13 -5.10
C PHE A 88 -15.24 -1.07 -4.64
N PHE A 89 -15.12 -1.30 -3.33
CA PHE A 89 -14.14 -2.21 -2.75
C PHE A 89 -14.74 -3.40 -2.02
N LYS A 90 -16.06 -3.39 -1.71
CA LYS A 90 -16.70 -4.48 -0.95
C LYS A 90 -16.48 -5.86 -1.56
N GLN A 91 -16.34 -5.95 -2.88
CA GLN A 91 -16.12 -7.21 -3.57
C GLN A 91 -14.71 -7.78 -3.36
N LEU A 92 -13.72 -6.92 -3.05
CA LEU A 92 -12.35 -7.33 -2.76
C LEU A 92 -12.17 -7.74 -1.29
N TRP A 93 -12.94 -7.16 -0.39
CA TRP A 93 -12.75 -7.28 1.05
C TRP A 93 -12.67 -8.74 1.56
N PRO A 94 -13.53 -9.65 1.15
CA PRO A 94 -13.53 -11.00 1.73
C PRO A 94 -12.23 -11.78 1.51
N ASN A 95 -11.66 -11.70 0.31
CA ASN A 95 -10.58 -12.61 -0.11
C ASN A 95 -9.34 -11.93 -0.69
N GLU A 96 -9.43 -10.67 -1.08
CA GLU A 96 -8.38 -9.96 -1.85
C GLU A 96 -7.56 -9.02 -0.95
N ARG A 97 -7.27 -9.45 0.30
CA ARG A 97 -6.47 -8.69 1.26
C ARG A 97 -4.99 -8.87 0.99
N ALA A 98 -4.24 -7.79 1.09
CA ALA A 98 -2.81 -7.77 0.84
C ALA A 98 -2.07 -6.87 1.84
N LEU A 99 -0.76 -6.98 1.87
CA LEU A 99 0.14 -6.15 2.63
C LEU A 99 1.13 -5.46 1.68
N VAL A 100 1.32 -4.17 1.87
CA VAL A 100 2.35 -3.40 1.18
C VAL A 100 3.52 -3.22 2.13
N MET A 101 4.68 -3.76 1.78
CA MET A 101 5.93 -3.56 2.50
C MET A 101 6.38 -2.12 2.36
N ALA A 102 6.75 -1.44 3.45
CA ALA A 102 7.16 -0.05 3.43
C ALA A 102 8.16 0.28 4.55
N ASP A 103 8.99 1.29 4.28
CA ASP A 103 9.87 1.90 5.28
C ASP A 103 9.22 3.12 5.91
N GLY A 104 8.27 3.73 5.21
CA GLY A 104 7.54 4.92 5.59
C GLY A 104 6.82 5.54 4.41
N TRP A 105 6.13 6.65 4.64
CA TRP A 105 5.41 7.37 3.60
C TRP A 105 5.61 8.87 3.72
N TYR A 106 5.25 9.61 2.65
CA TYR A 106 5.31 11.07 2.62
C TYR A 106 3.92 11.69 2.73
N GLU A 107 3.85 12.78 3.48
CA GLU A 107 2.72 13.71 3.48
C GLU A 107 3.24 15.14 3.31
N TRP A 108 2.39 16.01 2.77
CA TRP A 108 2.74 17.41 2.49
C TRP A 108 1.82 18.35 3.28
N VAL A 109 2.43 19.17 4.10
CA VAL A 109 1.75 20.25 4.84
C VAL A 109 1.86 21.54 4.01
N LYS A 110 0.73 22.20 3.81
CA LYS A 110 0.71 23.51 3.15
C LYS A 110 1.36 24.55 4.06
N ASP A 111 2.16 25.44 3.46
CA ASP A 111 2.66 26.61 4.17
C ASP A 111 1.46 27.52 4.55
N PRO A 112 1.36 27.98 5.81
CA PRO A 112 0.25 28.83 6.22
C PRO A 112 0.26 30.20 5.53
N ASP A 113 1.44 30.72 5.18
CA ASP A 113 1.61 32.03 4.56
C ASP A 113 1.60 32.00 3.03
N ASP A 114 1.93 30.84 2.44
CA ASP A 114 1.94 30.62 0.98
C ASP A 114 1.36 29.24 0.61
N PRO A 115 0.04 29.14 0.33
CA PRO A 115 -0.61 27.87 0.02
C PRO A 115 -0.06 27.15 -1.23
N LYS A 116 0.76 27.81 -2.05
CA LYS A 116 1.44 27.20 -3.20
C LYS A 116 2.67 26.41 -2.77
N LYS A 117 3.22 26.71 -1.60
CA LYS A 117 4.34 25.98 -1.01
C LYS A 117 3.82 24.85 -0.14
N LYS A 118 4.53 23.70 -0.19
CA LYS A 118 4.22 22.54 0.62
C LYS A 118 5.52 21.98 1.19
N GLN A 119 5.51 21.69 2.49
CA GLN A 119 6.60 21.02 3.18
C GLN A 119 6.34 19.52 3.18
N PRO A 120 7.21 18.69 2.57
CA PRO A 120 7.13 17.24 2.69
C PRO A 120 7.63 16.78 4.07
N TYR A 121 6.94 15.80 4.62
CA TYR A 121 7.33 15.07 5.83
C TYR A 121 7.45 13.59 5.49
N PHE A 122 8.56 12.97 5.87
CA PHE A 122 8.71 11.52 5.83
C PHE A 122 8.31 10.93 7.18
N ILE A 123 7.30 10.07 7.17
CA ILE A 123 6.70 9.47 8.35
C ILE A 123 7.10 8.01 8.39
N ARG A 124 7.68 7.59 9.53
CA ARG A 124 8.14 6.21 9.76
C ARG A 124 7.96 5.81 11.22
N LEU A 125 8.10 4.53 11.52
CA LEU A 125 8.12 4.05 12.91
C LEU A 125 9.31 4.66 13.66
N LYS A 126 9.12 4.94 14.96
CA LYS A 126 10.20 5.43 15.82
C LYS A 126 11.37 4.44 15.92
N SER A 127 11.07 3.14 15.89
CA SER A 127 12.06 2.06 15.86
C SER A 127 12.87 2.01 14.56
N GLN A 128 12.43 2.71 13.51
CA GLN A 128 12.96 2.63 12.15
C GLN A 128 12.81 1.23 11.50
N ALA A 129 12.10 0.32 12.15
CA ALA A 129 11.79 -0.98 11.58
C ALA A 129 10.88 -0.86 10.33
N PRO A 130 10.94 -1.83 9.43
CA PRO A 130 9.96 -1.97 8.36
C PRO A 130 8.54 -2.07 8.91
N MET A 131 7.57 -1.66 8.09
CA MET A 131 6.16 -1.75 8.41
C MET A 131 5.38 -2.29 7.20
N PHE A 132 4.11 -2.60 7.44
CA PHE A 132 3.22 -3.03 6.39
C PHE A 132 2.00 -2.10 6.35
N PHE A 133 1.59 -1.70 5.15
CA PHE A 133 0.28 -1.06 4.98
C PHE A 133 -0.76 -2.12 4.66
N ALA A 134 -1.89 -2.06 5.33
CA ALA A 134 -3.06 -2.85 4.94
C ALA A 134 -3.55 -2.42 3.55
N ALA A 135 -3.84 -3.38 2.69
CA ALA A 135 -4.24 -3.14 1.31
C ALA A 135 -5.30 -4.14 0.84
N LEU A 136 -5.97 -3.79 -0.24
CA LEU A 136 -6.74 -4.71 -1.06
C LEU A 136 -6.09 -4.80 -2.44
N ALA A 137 -5.98 -6.00 -2.98
CA ALA A 137 -5.33 -6.24 -4.27
C ALA A 137 -6.08 -7.25 -5.09
N LYS A 138 -6.43 -6.90 -6.32
CA LYS A 138 -6.85 -7.86 -7.33
C LYS A 138 -5.62 -8.34 -8.08
N VAL A 139 -5.32 -9.63 -7.95
CA VAL A 139 -4.18 -10.27 -8.63
C VAL A 139 -4.70 -11.54 -9.30
N HIS A 140 -4.63 -11.60 -10.61
CA HIS A 140 -4.99 -12.81 -11.34
C HIS A 140 -3.86 -13.83 -11.25
N PRO A 141 -4.18 -15.12 -11.14
CA PRO A 141 -3.17 -16.16 -11.19
C PRO A 141 -2.53 -16.19 -12.59
N GLY A 142 -1.21 -16.26 -12.62
CA GLY A 142 -0.44 -16.31 -13.87
C GLY A 142 0.85 -15.51 -13.77
N LEU A 143 1.71 -15.65 -14.78
CA LEU A 143 3.00 -14.98 -14.82
C LEU A 143 2.91 -13.59 -15.49
N GLU A 144 1.91 -13.40 -16.35
CA GLU A 144 1.76 -12.16 -17.09
C GLU A 144 0.84 -11.17 -16.31
N PRO A 145 1.20 -9.88 -16.30
CA PRO A 145 0.36 -8.85 -15.72
C PRO A 145 -1.00 -8.78 -16.42
N ASN A 146 -2.07 -8.78 -15.63
CA ASN A 146 -3.43 -8.57 -16.13
C ASN A 146 -3.82 -7.09 -15.99
N GLU A 147 -4.52 -6.54 -16.97
CA GLU A 147 -4.98 -5.13 -16.95
C GLU A 147 -5.97 -4.85 -15.82
N ASP A 148 -6.63 -5.89 -15.29
CA ASP A 148 -7.54 -5.78 -14.17
C ASP A 148 -6.85 -5.89 -12.82
N ASP A 149 -5.55 -6.20 -12.80
CA ASP A 149 -4.77 -6.24 -11.57
C ASP A 149 -4.48 -4.84 -11.06
N GLY A 150 -4.48 -4.71 -9.76
CA GLY A 150 -4.19 -3.47 -9.08
C GLY A 150 -4.40 -3.57 -7.58
N PHE A 151 -3.86 -2.64 -6.84
CA PHE A 151 -4.08 -2.57 -5.40
C PHE A 151 -4.39 -1.15 -4.93
N VAL A 152 -5.02 -1.07 -3.78
CA VAL A 152 -5.28 0.18 -3.04
C VAL A 152 -4.82 0.02 -1.60
N ILE A 153 -4.25 1.10 -1.03
CA ILE A 153 -3.86 1.15 0.38
C ILE A 153 -5.08 1.55 1.21
N ILE A 154 -5.35 0.82 2.28
CA ILE A 154 -6.41 1.16 3.22
C ILE A 154 -5.94 2.32 4.10
N THR A 155 -6.80 3.34 4.25
CA THR A 155 -6.52 4.52 5.07
C THR A 155 -7.54 4.64 6.21
N ALA A 156 -7.08 5.20 7.32
CA ALA A 156 -7.89 5.56 8.48
C ALA A 156 -7.73 7.04 8.82
N ALA A 157 -8.59 7.56 9.67
CA ALA A 157 -8.42 8.89 10.24
C ALA A 157 -7.11 8.96 11.03
N SER A 158 -6.44 10.10 10.96
CA SER A 158 -5.27 10.39 11.78
C SER A 158 -5.68 10.73 13.21
N ASP A 159 -4.83 10.40 14.15
CA ASP A 159 -4.94 10.70 15.56
C ASP A 159 -3.58 11.18 16.11
N GLN A 160 -3.54 11.68 17.31
CA GLN A 160 -2.36 12.04 18.13
C GLN A 160 -1.08 12.39 17.35
N GLY A 161 -0.86 13.65 17.04
CA GLY A 161 0.35 14.17 16.41
C GLY A 161 0.40 14.00 14.88
N MET A 162 -0.34 13.05 14.32
CA MET A 162 -0.45 12.88 12.87
C MET A 162 -1.48 13.82 12.25
N VAL A 163 -2.49 14.25 13.01
CA VAL A 163 -3.57 15.12 12.55
C VAL A 163 -3.03 16.48 12.09
N ASP A 164 -1.95 16.96 12.70
CA ASP A 164 -1.30 18.22 12.33
C ASP A 164 -0.60 18.16 10.98
N ILE A 165 -0.27 16.95 10.52
CA ILE A 165 0.40 16.71 9.23
C ILE A 165 -0.66 16.42 8.16
N HIS A 166 -1.56 15.46 8.43
CA HIS A 166 -2.63 15.09 7.52
C HIS A 166 -3.78 14.41 8.27
N ASP A 167 -5.02 14.65 7.87
CA ASP A 167 -6.24 14.08 8.46
C ASP A 167 -6.42 12.58 8.19
N ARG A 168 -5.66 12.03 7.25
CA ARG A 168 -5.68 10.60 6.88
C ARG A 168 -4.28 10.01 6.91
N ARG A 169 -4.19 8.73 7.31
CA ARG A 169 -2.96 7.94 7.28
C ARG A 169 -3.23 6.53 6.73
N PRO A 170 -2.23 5.84 6.18
CA PRO A 170 -2.37 4.42 5.90
C PRO A 170 -2.64 3.65 7.20
N VAL A 171 -3.38 2.56 7.09
CA VAL A 171 -3.49 1.59 8.20
C VAL A 171 -2.16 0.85 8.27
N VAL A 172 -1.36 1.20 9.27
CA VAL A 172 -0.04 0.63 9.52
C VAL A 172 -0.17 -0.58 10.43
N LEU A 173 0.42 -1.67 9.99
CA LEU A 173 0.64 -2.87 10.79
C LEU A 173 2.13 -2.90 11.13
N ALA A 174 2.44 -2.67 12.40
CA ALA A 174 3.80 -2.76 12.92
C ALA A 174 4.07 -4.20 13.40
N PRO A 175 5.34 -4.62 13.39
CA PRO A 175 5.76 -5.90 13.96
C PRO A 175 5.36 -6.05 15.43
#